data_b83a1a2935356e2fcff7479f619a839f
#
_entry.id   b83a1a2935356e2fcff7479f619a839f
#
_cell.length_a   1.000
_cell.length_b   1.000
_cell.length_c   1.000
_cell.angle_alpha   90.00
_cell.angle_beta   90.00
_cell.angle_gamma   90.00
#
_symmetry.space_group_name_H-M   'P 1'
#
loop_
_entity.id
_entity.type
_entity.pdbx_description
1 polymer ?
#
loop_
_entity_poly.entity_id
_entity_poly.type
_entity_poly.pdbx_seq_one_letter_code
_entity_poly.pdbx_strand_id
1 'polypeptide(L)'
;GIPVNSEPAEYREIHIALLTGLLSHIGMKDADKQEYTGARNARFSIFPGSGLFKKPPKWVMVAELVETSRLWGRIAARIDPEWVEPVAQHLIKRTYSEPHWERAQGAVMATEKVTVYGLPIVAARKVNYSQIDPALCRELFIRHALVEGDWQTRHAFFRENLKLRAEVEELEHKSRRRDILVDDETLFEFYDQRISHDVISAR
;
A
#
# COMPACT_ATOMS: atom_id res chain seq x y z
N GLY A 1 -8.86 36.34 17.40
CA GLY A 1 -8.85 36.38 15.94
C GLY A 1 -7.73 35.50 15.40
N ILE A 2 -7.88 34.92 14.22
CA ILE A 2 -6.82 34.16 13.54
C ILE A 2 -5.84 35.21 12.96
N PRO A 3 -4.52 35.07 13.23
CA PRO A 3 -3.56 36.02 12.66
C PRO A 3 -3.53 35.88 11.13
N VAL A 4 -3.50 37.00 10.44
CA VAL A 4 -3.36 37.07 8.99
C VAL A 4 -1.89 36.84 8.63
N ASN A 5 -1.61 36.03 7.62
CA ASN A 5 -0.26 35.82 7.12
C ASN A 5 0.36 37.16 6.66
N SER A 6 1.58 37.42 7.06
CA SER A 6 2.35 38.60 6.62
C SER A 6 3.03 38.38 5.26
N GLU A 7 3.17 37.15 4.83
CA GLU A 7 3.79 36.74 3.55
C GLU A 7 2.83 35.96 2.67
N PRO A 8 3.01 36.00 1.34
CA PRO A 8 2.23 35.17 0.40
C PRO A 8 2.39 33.68 0.73
N ALA A 9 1.28 32.94 0.76
CA ALA A 9 1.30 31.50 0.93
C ALA A 9 1.79 30.81 -0.35
N GLU A 10 2.46 29.68 -0.18
CA GLU A 10 2.90 28.83 -1.28
C GLU A 10 1.72 28.19 -2.04
N TYR A 11 1.91 27.92 -3.34
CA TYR A 11 0.91 27.27 -4.18
C TYR A 11 0.33 26.01 -3.53
N ARG A 12 1.19 25.15 -3.00
CA ARG A 12 0.82 23.90 -2.35
C ARG A 12 -0.13 24.13 -1.18
N GLU A 13 0.18 25.06 -0.30
CA GLU A 13 -0.59 25.32 0.92
C GLU A 13 -1.98 25.85 0.62
N ILE A 14 -2.08 26.80 -0.32
CA ILE A 14 -3.36 27.33 -0.81
C ILE A 14 -4.23 26.21 -1.37
N HIS A 15 -3.64 25.35 -2.22
CA HIS A 15 -4.39 24.31 -2.90
C HIS A 15 -4.76 23.14 -1.99
N ILE A 16 -3.95 22.80 -0.98
CA ILE A 16 -4.34 21.86 0.07
C ILE A 16 -5.52 22.41 0.89
N ALA A 17 -5.52 23.68 1.24
CA ALA A 17 -6.63 24.31 1.96
C ALA A 17 -7.93 24.26 1.14
N LEU A 18 -7.87 24.59 -0.14
CA LEU A 18 -9.02 24.51 -1.06
C LEU A 18 -9.50 23.06 -1.25
N LEU A 19 -8.56 22.13 -1.33
CA LEU A 19 -8.83 20.71 -1.54
C LEU A 19 -9.70 20.10 -0.43
N THR A 20 -9.59 20.59 0.81
CA THR A 20 -10.45 20.15 1.92
C THR A 20 -11.94 20.29 1.65
N GLY A 21 -12.33 21.31 0.87
CA GLY A 21 -13.71 21.54 0.43
C GLY A 21 -14.06 20.98 -0.95
N LEU A 22 -13.07 20.48 -1.69
CA LEU A 22 -13.21 20.08 -3.09
C LEU A 22 -12.86 18.62 -3.36
N LEU A 23 -12.85 17.76 -2.35
CA LEU A 23 -12.49 16.34 -2.48
C LEU A 23 -13.36 15.57 -3.46
N SER A 24 -14.62 15.97 -3.64
CA SER A 24 -15.53 15.39 -4.65
C SER A 24 -15.32 15.96 -6.06
N HIS A 25 -14.50 16.99 -6.22
CA HIS A 25 -14.22 17.69 -7.47
C HIS A 25 -12.79 17.44 -7.98
N ILE A 26 -12.15 16.39 -7.53
CA ILE A 26 -10.86 15.97 -8.08
C ILE A 26 -11.05 15.06 -9.28
N GLY A 27 -10.07 15.02 -10.16
CA GLY A 27 -10.06 14.15 -11.32
C GLY A 27 -8.68 13.66 -11.69
N MET A 28 -8.64 12.44 -12.19
CA MET A 28 -7.45 11.82 -12.77
C MET A 28 -7.64 11.73 -14.29
N LYS A 29 -6.67 12.26 -15.04
CA LYS A 29 -6.69 12.22 -16.49
C LYS A 29 -6.64 10.79 -17.00
N ASP A 30 -7.53 10.46 -17.93
CA ASP A 30 -7.49 9.22 -18.69
C ASP A 30 -6.22 9.20 -19.58
N ALA A 31 -5.58 8.03 -19.72
CA ALA A 31 -4.36 7.90 -20.51
C ALA A 31 -4.57 8.20 -21.99
N ASP A 32 -5.71 7.73 -22.53
CA ASP A 32 -6.00 7.73 -23.97
C ASP A 32 -6.92 8.87 -24.41
N LYS A 33 -7.51 9.63 -23.48
CA LYS A 33 -8.52 10.65 -23.76
C LYS A 33 -8.17 11.99 -23.11
N GLN A 34 -8.74 13.05 -23.65
CA GLN A 34 -8.70 14.41 -23.08
C GLN A 34 -9.75 14.59 -21.97
N GLU A 35 -10.08 13.49 -21.28
CA GLU A 35 -11.09 13.46 -20.24
C GLU A 35 -10.45 13.07 -18.89
N TYR A 36 -11.13 13.48 -17.83
CA TYR A 36 -10.81 13.13 -16.45
C TYR A 36 -11.88 12.19 -15.89
N THR A 37 -11.43 11.18 -15.19
CA THR A 37 -12.30 10.40 -14.29
C THR A 37 -12.34 11.11 -12.95
N GLY A 38 -13.52 11.53 -12.53
CA GLY A 38 -13.76 12.17 -11.25
C GLY A 38 -14.40 11.26 -10.23
N ALA A 39 -14.90 11.83 -9.13
CA ALA A 39 -15.59 11.13 -8.08
C ALA A 39 -16.76 10.28 -8.62
N ARG A 40 -16.94 9.06 -8.08
CA ARG A 40 -18.02 8.14 -8.45
C ARG A 40 -18.05 7.81 -9.94
N ASN A 41 -16.87 7.78 -10.57
CA ASN A 41 -16.69 7.50 -11.99
C ASN A 41 -17.33 8.54 -12.94
N ALA A 42 -17.60 9.75 -12.46
CA ALA A 42 -18.04 10.85 -13.32
C ALA A 42 -16.94 11.19 -14.34
N ARG A 43 -17.34 11.50 -15.57
CA ARG A 43 -16.42 11.89 -16.64
C ARG A 43 -16.56 13.37 -16.93
N PHE A 44 -15.47 14.12 -16.89
CA PHE A 44 -15.48 15.54 -17.22
C PHE A 44 -14.27 15.94 -18.05
N SER A 45 -14.37 17.06 -18.75
CA SER A 45 -13.26 17.69 -19.47
C SER A 45 -12.96 19.06 -18.88
N ILE A 46 -11.70 19.48 -18.94
CA ILE A 46 -11.34 20.85 -18.56
C ILE A 46 -11.95 21.81 -19.58
N PHE A 47 -12.59 22.88 -19.08
CA PHE A 47 -13.20 23.91 -19.94
C PHE A 47 -12.14 24.59 -20.84
N PRO A 48 -12.42 24.81 -22.14
CA PRO A 48 -11.44 25.36 -23.10
C PRO A 48 -10.83 26.70 -22.71
N GLY A 49 -11.54 27.51 -21.92
CA GLY A 49 -11.04 28.79 -21.39
C GLY A 49 -10.06 28.66 -20.21
N SER A 50 -9.83 27.45 -19.69
CA SER A 50 -8.86 27.22 -18.61
C SER A 50 -7.43 27.28 -19.13
N GLY A 51 -6.51 27.86 -18.35
CA GLY A 51 -5.07 27.81 -18.62
C GLY A 51 -4.48 26.41 -18.69
N LEU A 52 -5.14 25.42 -18.08
CA LEU A 52 -4.72 24.01 -18.11
C LEU A 52 -5.22 23.24 -19.35
N PHE A 53 -6.08 23.82 -20.17
CA PHE A 53 -6.68 23.13 -21.32
C PHE A 53 -5.64 22.64 -22.35
N LYS A 54 -4.62 23.45 -22.64
CA LYS A 54 -3.56 23.12 -23.61
C LYS A 54 -2.52 22.12 -23.09
N LYS A 55 -2.33 22.08 -21.77
CA LYS A 55 -1.38 21.18 -21.09
C LYS A 55 -2.06 20.55 -19.87
N PRO A 56 -2.99 19.61 -20.09
CA PRO A 56 -3.78 19.04 -19.01
C PRO A 56 -2.90 18.16 -18.12
N PRO A 57 -2.80 18.47 -16.81
CA PRO A 57 -2.04 17.66 -15.86
C PRO A 57 -2.74 16.34 -15.56
N LYS A 58 -2.02 15.38 -14.99
CA LYS A 58 -2.57 14.06 -14.63
C LYS A 58 -3.65 14.15 -13.55
N TRP A 59 -3.48 15.05 -12.58
CA TRP A 59 -4.41 15.26 -11.48
C TRP A 59 -4.83 16.71 -11.40
N VAL A 60 -6.14 16.93 -11.25
CA VAL A 60 -6.74 18.25 -11.12
C VAL A 60 -7.77 18.28 -9.99
N MET A 61 -7.98 19.45 -9.43
CA MET A 61 -9.23 19.80 -8.75
C MET A 61 -9.92 20.92 -9.54
N VAL A 62 -11.24 20.93 -9.52
CA VAL A 62 -12.06 21.96 -10.18
C VAL A 62 -13.01 22.58 -9.17
N ALA A 63 -13.18 23.90 -9.25
CA ALA A 63 -14.11 24.59 -8.35
C ALA A 63 -15.57 24.28 -8.71
N GLU A 64 -15.85 24.10 -10.00
CA GLU A 64 -17.21 23.87 -10.50
C GLU A 64 -17.23 22.73 -11.53
N LEU A 65 -18.28 21.92 -11.47
CA LEU A 65 -18.68 20.97 -12.50
C LEU A 65 -19.98 21.43 -13.11
N VAL A 66 -19.95 21.81 -14.39
CA VAL A 66 -21.09 22.36 -15.12
C VAL A 66 -21.49 21.41 -16.23
N GLU A 67 -22.71 20.92 -16.18
CA GLU A 67 -23.28 20.04 -17.21
C GLU A 67 -23.93 20.86 -18.31
N THR A 68 -23.54 20.57 -19.56
CA THR A 68 -24.16 21.08 -20.78
C THR A 68 -24.36 19.91 -21.74
N SER A 69 -23.76 19.92 -22.94
CA SER A 69 -23.63 18.73 -23.80
C SER A 69 -22.69 17.68 -23.23
N ARG A 70 -21.83 18.08 -22.32
CA ARG A 70 -20.93 17.24 -21.50
C ARG A 70 -20.64 17.93 -20.16
N LEU A 71 -20.02 17.21 -19.23
CA LEU A 71 -19.60 17.75 -17.95
C LEU A 71 -18.28 18.50 -18.11
N TRP A 72 -18.24 19.78 -17.73
CA TRP A 72 -17.07 20.64 -17.79
C TRP A 72 -16.57 20.99 -16.39
N GLY A 73 -15.26 20.81 -16.18
CA GLY A 73 -14.56 21.34 -15.02
C GLY A 73 -14.10 22.78 -15.27
N ARG A 74 -14.63 23.70 -14.49
CA ARG A 74 -14.28 25.12 -14.52
C ARG A 74 -13.39 25.50 -13.36
N ILE A 75 -12.52 26.49 -13.58
CA ILE A 75 -11.55 26.96 -12.56
C ILE A 75 -10.74 25.78 -12.05
N ALA A 76 -9.95 25.20 -12.96
CA ALA A 76 -9.15 24.02 -12.67
C ALA A 76 -7.78 24.39 -12.13
N ALA A 77 -7.30 23.61 -11.17
CA ALA A 77 -5.94 23.68 -10.64
C ALA A 77 -5.28 22.29 -10.67
N ARG A 78 -3.98 22.26 -10.96
CA ARG A 78 -3.17 21.06 -10.82
C ARG A 78 -3.03 20.73 -9.35
N ILE A 79 -3.15 19.44 -9.00
CA ILE A 79 -2.86 18.92 -7.68
C ILE A 79 -1.91 17.72 -7.77
N ASP A 80 -1.28 17.39 -6.66
CA ASP A 80 -0.58 16.13 -6.49
C ASP A 80 -1.43 15.18 -5.63
N PRO A 81 -1.57 13.89 -6.02
CA PRO A 81 -2.42 12.95 -5.28
C PRO A 81 -1.97 12.73 -3.83
N GLU A 82 -0.69 12.95 -3.53
CA GLU A 82 -0.15 12.91 -2.17
C GLU A 82 -0.76 13.95 -1.22
N TRP A 83 -1.30 15.05 -1.75
CA TRP A 83 -1.99 16.08 -0.94
C TRP A 83 -3.38 15.63 -0.51
N VAL A 84 -3.97 14.68 -1.24
CA VAL A 84 -5.35 14.24 -1.01
C VAL A 84 -5.45 13.34 0.23
N GLU A 85 -4.53 12.40 0.40
CA GLU A 85 -4.60 11.40 1.46
C GLU A 85 -4.68 12.03 2.87
N PRO A 86 -3.85 13.01 3.25
CA PRO A 86 -3.91 13.62 4.59
C PRO A 86 -5.23 14.33 4.90
N VAL A 87 -5.85 14.96 3.90
CA VAL A 87 -7.09 15.74 4.09
C VAL A 87 -8.36 14.92 3.87
N ALA A 88 -8.24 13.73 3.27
CA ALA A 88 -9.36 12.86 2.92
C ALA A 88 -9.50 11.64 3.83
N GLN A 89 -8.89 11.60 5.00
CA GLN A 89 -8.86 10.42 5.90
C GLN A 89 -10.26 9.82 6.18
N HIS A 90 -11.29 10.65 6.23
CA HIS A 90 -12.69 10.25 6.46
C HIS A 90 -13.38 9.68 5.20
N LEU A 91 -12.76 9.75 4.03
CA LEU A 91 -13.31 9.32 2.74
C LEU A 91 -12.49 8.22 2.06
N ILE A 92 -11.28 7.98 2.53
CA ILE A 92 -10.39 7.01 1.89
C ILE A 92 -10.82 5.58 2.18
N LYS A 93 -10.62 4.75 1.17
CA LYS A 93 -10.68 3.29 1.29
C LYS A 93 -9.31 2.71 1.04
N ARG A 94 -8.82 1.89 1.98
CA ARG A 94 -7.57 1.14 1.85
C ARG A 94 -7.88 -0.30 1.49
N THR A 95 -7.15 -0.83 0.53
CA THR A 95 -7.20 -2.25 0.18
C THR A 95 -5.78 -2.79 0.11
N TYR A 96 -5.61 -4.04 0.50
CA TYR A 96 -4.31 -4.70 0.58
C TYR A 96 -4.33 -5.94 -0.29
N SER A 97 -3.21 -6.21 -0.94
CA SER A 97 -3.03 -7.38 -1.78
C SER A 97 -1.64 -7.97 -1.61
N GLU A 98 -1.50 -9.24 -1.97
CA GLU A 98 -0.23 -9.96 -2.03
C GLU A 98 0.59 -9.90 -0.72
N PRO A 99 -0.01 -10.23 0.45
CA PRO A 99 0.77 -10.34 1.67
C PRO A 99 1.80 -11.47 1.52
N HIS A 100 3.08 -11.16 1.79
CA HIS A 100 4.18 -12.11 1.66
C HIS A 100 5.27 -11.82 2.67
N TRP A 101 5.99 -12.87 3.05
CA TRP A 101 7.19 -12.75 3.87
C TRP A 101 8.29 -12.04 3.08
N GLU A 102 8.93 -11.07 3.69
CA GLU A 102 10.09 -10.39 3.11
C GLU A 102 11.29 -10.50 4.06
N ARG A 103 12.23 -11.36 3.71
CA ARG A 103 13.44 -11.64 4.51
C ARG A 103 14.22 -10.38 4.88
N ALA A 104 14.39 -9.46 3.92
CA ALA A 104 15.14 -8.21 4.13
C ALA A 104 14.49 -7.29 5.17
N GLN A 105 13.16 -7.30 5.26
CA GLN A 105 12.41 -6.55 6.25
C GLN A 105 12.21 -7.32 7.56
N GLY A 106 12.35 -8.64 7.52
CA GLY A 106 12.04 -9.52 8.63
C GLY A 106 10.57 -9.43 9.05
N ALA A 107 9.68 -9.19 8.11
CA ALA A 107 8.26 -8.96 8.34
C ALA A 107 7.44 -9.31 7.09
N VAL A 108 6.14 -9.50 7.30
CA VAL A 108 5.19 -9.63 6.19
C VAL A 108 4.88 -8.25 5.63
N MET A 109 5.08 -8.11 4.35
CA MET A 109 4.78 -6.91 3.57
C MET A 109 3.59 -7.16 2.66
N ALA A 110 2.88 -6.10 2.32
CA ALA A 110 1.76 -6.16 1.36
C ALA A 110 1.75 -4.92 0.48
N THR A 111 0.99 -4.97 -0.61
CA THR A 111 0.73 -3.82 -1.46
C THR A 111 -0.56 -3.15 -1.03
N GLU A 112 -0.48 -1.89 -0.62
CA GLU A 112 -1.62 -1.04 -0.26
C GLU A 112 -2.03 -0.19 -1.46
N LYS A 113 -3.33 -0.15 -1.72
CA LYS A 113 -3.99 0.78 -2.63
C LYS A 113 -4.92 1.68 -1.82
N VAL A 114 -4.85 2.99 -2.08
CA VAL A 114 -5.73 3.97 -1.42
C VAL A 114 -6.60 4.67 -2.46
N THR A 115 -7.90 4.69 -2.24
CA THR A 115 -8.86 5.35 -3.12
C THR A 115 -9.70 6.38 -2.39
N VAL A 116 -10.07 7.45 -3.10
CA VAL A 116 -11.07 8.43 -2.69
C VAL A 116 -12.14 8.50 -3.76
N TYR A 117 -13.40 8.24 -3.41
CA TYR A 117 -14.52 8.16 -4.35
C TYR A 117 -14.25 7.25 -5.57
N GLY A 118 -13.44 6.20 -5.40
CA GLY A 118 -13.03 5.29 -6.45
C GLY A 118 -11.75 5.69 -7.20
N LEU A 119 -11.24 6.90 -7.02
CA LEU A 119 -10.00 7.36 -7.65
C LEU A 119 -8.76 6.83 -6.88
N PRO A 120 -7.82 6.17 -7.56
CA PRO A 120 -6.63 5.61 -6.94
C PRO A 120 -5.58 6.70 -6.68
N ILE A 121 -5.68 7.39 -5.54
CA ILE A 121 -4.70 8.41 -5.12
C ILE A 121 -3.35 7.79 -4.75
N VAL A 122 -3.34 6.53 -4.30
CA VAL A 122 -2.17 5.68 -4.20
C VAL A 122 -2.49 4.39 -4.94
N ALA A 123 -1.84 4.17 -6.08
CA ALA A 123 -2.09 2.99 -6.91
C ALA A 123 -1.51 1.71 -6.29
N ALA A 124 -0.28 1.81 -5.77
CA ALA A 124 0.42 0.71 -5.11
C ALA A 124 1.52 1.29 -4.19
N ARG A 125 1.51 0.86 -2.94
CA ARG A 125 2.51 1.24 -1.95
C ARG A 125 2.84 0.02 -1.09
N LYS A 126 4.12 -0.28 -0.92
CA LYS A 126 4.54 -1.35 -0.02
C LYS A 126 4.35 -0.90 1.43
N VAL A 127 3.71 -1.73 2.23
CA VAL A 127 3.44 -1.48 3.65
C VAL A 127 3.71 -2.72 4.49
N ASN A 128 4.03 -2.51 5.77
CA ASN A 128 4.09 -3.58 6.74
C ASN A 128 2.66 -4.04 7.08
N TYR A 129 2.41 -5.35 7.00
CA TYR A 129 1.08 -5.92 7.17
C TYR A 129 0.72 -6.29 8.61
N SER A 130 1.65 -6.14 9.54
CA SER A 130 1.51 -6.58 10.95
C SER A 130 0.30 -6.02 11.69
N GLN A 131 -0.11 -4.78 11.36
CA GLN A 131 -1.25 -4.12 11.98
C GLN A 131 -2.58 -4.43 11.27
N ILE A 132 -2.54 -5.03 10.09
CA ILE A 132 -3.72 -5.31 9.27
C ILE A 132 -4.22 -6.72 9.55
N ASP A 133 -3.35 -7.72 9.50
CA ASP A 133 -3.66 -9.11 9.80
C ASP A 133 -2.50 -9.77 10.57
N PRO A 134 -2.46 -9.62 11.90
CA PRO A 134 -1.41 -10.22 12.73
C PRO A 134 -1.40 -11.75 12.67
N ALA A 135 -2.55 -12.39 12.51
CA ALA A 135 -2.65 -13.84 12.47
C ALA A 135 -1.98 -14.41 11.22
N LEU A 136 -2.27 -13.84 10.05
CA LEU A 136 -1.60 -14.20 8.81
C LEU A 136 -0.10 -13.89 8.86
N CYS A 137 0.28 -12.75 9.46
CA CYS A 137 1.69 -12.40 9.62
C CYS A 137 2.45 -13.42 10.47
N ARG A 138 1.84 -13.91 11.54
CA ARG A 138 2.41 -14.97 12.39
C ARG A 138 2.56 -16.27 11.61
N GLU A 139 1.54 -16.69 10.88
CA GLU A 139 1.59 -17.89 10.05
C GLU A 139 2.72 -17.82 9.03
N LEU A 140 2.79 -16.74 8.25
CA LEU A 140 3.83 -16.56 7.24
C LEU A 140 5.24 -16.43 7.84
N PHE A 141 5.38 -15.82 9.02
CA PHE A 141 6.64 -15.77 9.73
C PHE A 141 7.09 -17.18 10.12
N ILE A 142 6.23 -17.99 10.72
CA ILE A 142 6.60 -19.36 11.13
C ILE A 142 6.93 -20.20 9.90
N ARG A 143 6.10 -20.19 8.86
CA ARG A 143 6.32 -20.99 7.63
C ARG A 143 7.62 -20.61 6.92
N HIS A 144 7.78 -19.36 6.59
CA HIS A 144 8.90 -18.92 5.75
C HIS A 144 10.19 -18.69 6.54
N ALA A 145 10.12 -17.98 7.66
CA ALA A 145 11.33 -17.66 8.43
C ALA A 145 11.87 -18.86 9.21
N LEU A 146 11.01 -19.61 9.89
CA LEU A 146 11.44 -20.67 10.81
C LEU A 146 11.48 -22.04 10.16
N VAL A 147 10.43 -22.44 9.47
CA VAL A 147 10.33 -23.77 8.84
C VAL A 147 11.20 -23.83 7.58
N GLU A 148 11.02 -22.90 6.64
CA GLU A 148 11.81 -22.88 5.39
C GLU A 148 13.23 -22.34 5.59
N GLY A 149 13.48 -21.62 6.70
CA GLY A 149 14.79 -21.06 6.99
C GLY A 149 15.09 -19.75 6.27
N ASP A 150 14.10 -19.10 5.68
CA ASP A 150 14.25 -17.81 5.00
C ASP A 150 14.29 -16.63 5.99
N TRP A 151 15.25 -16.69 6.88
CA TRP A 151 15.46 -15.69 7.94
C TRP A 151 16.93 -15.30 8.07
N GLN A 152 17.19 -14.01 8.07
CA GLN A 152 18.51 -13.47 8.34
C GLN A 152 18.63 -13.10 9.81
N THR A 153 19.14 -14.03 10.61
CA THR A 153 19.25 -13.86 12.06
C THR A 153 20.61 -14.29 12.62
N ARG A 154 20.97 -13.74 13.80
CA ARG A 154 22.16 -14.12 14.55
C ARG A 154 21.86 -15.11 15.68
N HIS A 155 20.61 -15.52 15.87
CA HIS A 155 20.24 -16.46 16.93
C HIS A 155 20.93 -17.81 16.74
N ALA A 156 21.58 -18.29 17.81
CA ALA A 156 22.36 -19.51 17.78
C ALA A 156 21.49 -20.72 17.45
N PHE A 157 20.33 -20.84 18.12
CA PHE A 157 19.40 -21.96 17.91
C PHE A 157 19.00 -22.14 16.45
N PHE A 158 18.77 -21.03 15.75
CA PHE A 158 18.35 -21.08 14.36
C PHE A 158 19.47 -21.63 13.46
N ARG A 159 20.71 -21.19 13.67
CA ARG A 159 21.87 -21.71 12.92
C ARG A 159 22.12 -23.19 13.22
N GLU A 160 21.96 -23.60 14.48
CA GLU A 160 22.08 -24.99 14.88
C GLU A 160 21.00 -25.87 14.26
N ASN A 161 19.75 -25.39 14.24
CA ASN A 161 18.64 -26.10 13.57
C ASN A 161 18.87 -26.24 12.07
N LEU A 162 19.32 -25.19 11.38
CA LEU A 162 19.65 -25.27 9.95
C LEU A 162 20.78 -26.28 9.68
N LYS A 163 21.81 -26.31 10.53
CA LYS A 163 22.90 -27.28 10.41
C LYS A 163 22.39 -28.71 10.60
N LEU A 164 21.62 -28.95 11.66
CA LEU A 164 21.02 -30.25 11.93
C LEU A 164 20.13 -30.73 10.77
N ARG A 165 19.30 -29.82 10.22
CA ARG A 165 18.46 -30.15 9.06
C ARG A 165 19.31 -30.59 7.87
N ALA A 166 20.37 -29.85 7.54
CA ALA A 166 21.28 -30.22 6.45
C ALA A 166 21.97 -31.57 6.67
N GLU A 167 22.38 -31.88 7.92
CA GLU A 167 22.97 -33.17 8.27
C GLU A 167 21.97 -34.34 8.09
N VAL A 168 20.70 -34.12 8.47
CA VAL A 168 19.63 -35.14 8.29
C VAL A 168 19.30 -35.32 6.81
N GLU A 169 19.22 -34.24 6.02
CA GLU A 169 19.03 -34.31 4.56
C GLU A 169 20.15 -35.12 3.88
N GLU A 170 21.41 -34.95 4.31
CA GLU A 170 22.55 -35.70 3.80
C GLU A 170 22.45 -37.19 4.17
N LEU A 171 21.99 -37.52 5.38
CA LEU A 171 21.75 -38.89 5.82
C LEU A 171 20.63 -39.55 5.03
N GLU A 172 19.51 -38.87 4.77
CA GLU A 172 18.43 -39.38 3.93
C GLU A 172 18.93 -39.71 2.51
N HIS A 173 19.71 -38.79 1.93
CA HIS A 173 20.28 -39.00 0.61
C HIS A 173 21.21 -40.21 0.55
N LYS A 174 22.07 -40.38 1.58
CA LYS A 174 23.01 -41.52 1.65
C LYS A 174 22.30 -42.85 1.91
N SER A 175 21.28 -42.85 2.75
CA SER A 175 20.53 -44.06 3.12
C SER A 175 19.43 -44.44 2.13
N ARG A 176 19.15 -43.58 1.11
CA ARG A 176 18.00 -43.66 0.21
C ARG A 176 16.64 -43.76 0.91
N ARG A 177 16.57 -43.21 2.12
CA ARG A 177 15.35 -43.06 2.92
C ARG A 177 14.84 -41.65 2.78
N ARG A 178 13.54 -41.42 2.91
CA ARG A 178 12.87 -40.10 2.85
C ARG A 178 11.90 -39.90 4.00
N ASP A 179 12.12 -40.63 5.11
CA ASP A 179 11.23 -40.69 6.27
C ASP A 179 11.89 -40.25 7.57
N ILE A 180 13.10 -39.69 7.49
CA ILE A 180 13.87 -39.26 8.66
C ILE A 180 13.58 -37.79 8.98
N LEU A 181 13.43 -36.97 7.95
CA LEU A 181 13.13 -35.55 8.09
C LEU A 181 11.66 -35.35 8.46
N VAL A 182 11.40 -34.51 9.45
CA VAL A 182 10.05 -34.10 9.84
C VAL A 182 9.50 -33.20 8.74
N ASP A 183 8.24 -33.40 8.35
CA ASP A 183 7.59 -32.57 7.36
C ASP A 183 7.36 -31.12 7.84
N ASP A 184 7.16 -30.21 6.91
CA ASP A 184 7.06 -28.79 7.21
C ASP A 184 5.83 -28.44 8.04
N GLU A 185 4.73 -29.21 7.94
CA GLU A 185 3.53 -28.97 8.75
C GLU A 185 3.75 -29.36 10.22
N THR A 186 4.41 -30.47 10.45
CA THR A 186 4.82 -30.87 11.82
C THR A 186 5.78 -29.88 12.43
N LEU A 187 6.71 -29.31 11.66
CA LEU A 187 7.60 -28.22 12.11
C LEU A 187 6.81 -26.95 12.39
N PHE A 188 5.84 -26.62 11.55
CA PHE A 188 4.97 -25.46 11.79
C PHE A 188 4.23 -25.61 13.13
N GLU A 189 3.56 -26.74 13.38
CA GLU A 189 2.85 -27.01 14.63
C GLU A 189 3.79 -26.95 15.83
N PHE A 190 5.00 -27.47 15.71
CA PHE A 190 6.03 -27.41 16.76
C PHE A 190 6.37 -25.98 17.13
N TYR A 191 6.58 -25.09 16.17
CA TYR A 191 6.88 -23.68 16.42
C TYR A 191 5.64 -22.92 16.91
N ASP A 192 4.47 -23.18 16.33
CA ASP A 192 3.23 -22.52 16.70
C ASP A 192 2.87 -22.70 18.18
N GLN A 193 3.11 -23.89 18.74
CA GLN A 193 2.87 -24.21 20.16
C GLN A 193 3.87 -23.56 21.11
N ARG A 194 5.06 -23.16 20.65
CA ARG A 194 6.18 -22.71 21.49
C ARG A 194 6.48 -21.24 21.40
N ILE A 195 6.06 -20.62 20.32
CA ILE A 195 6.25 -19.18 20.08
C ILE A 195 5.03 -18.42 20.57
N SER A 196 5.25 -17.38 21.36
CA SER A 196 4.16 -16.52 21.84
C SER A 196 3.31 -15.95 20.71
N HIS A 197 2.00 -15.81 20.93
CA HIS A 197 1.06 -15.36 19.92
C HIS A 197 1.28 -13.93 19.42
N ASP A 198 2.02 -13.12 20.17
CA ASP A 198 2.39 -11.75 19.79
C ASP A 198 3.62 -11.68 18.87
N VAL A 199 4.34 -12.79 18.68
CA VAL A 199 5.48 -12.85 17.76
C VAL A 199 4.99 -13.05 16.33
N ILE A 200 5.02 -11.97 15.57
CA ILE A 200 4.51 -11.90 14.19
C ILE A 200 5.57 -11.46 13.16
N SER A 201 6.79 -11.24 13.62
CA SER A 201 7.91 -10.78 12.80
C SER A 201 9.25 -11.15 13.44
N ALA A 202 10.32 -10.90 12.74
CA ALA A 202 11.70 -11.10 13.18
C ALA A 202 12.27 -9.94 14.03
N ARG A 203 11.44 -9.00 14.42
CA ARG A 203 11.83 -7.79 15.19
C ARG A 203 11.17 -7.79 16.55
#